data_9e237288ad08960ad3e4b95da7ff34eb
#
_entry.id   9e237288ad08960ad3e4b95da7ff34eb
#
_cell.length_a   1.000
_cell.length_b   1.000
_cell.length_c   1.000
_cell.angle_alpha   90.00
_cell.angle_beta   90.00
_cell.angle_gamma   90.00
#
_symmetry.space_group_name_H-M   'P 1'
#
loop_
_entity.id
_entity.type
_entity.pdbx_description
1 polymer ?
#
loop_
_entity_poly.entity_id
_entity_poly.type
_entity_poly.pdbx_seq_one_letter_code
_entity_poly.pdbx_strand_id
1 'polypeptide(L)'
;MASNFTYASIEDLTKYFNRVSDFDSKLQIFPTLTSGNLHLFRDSGYVSQLFVNGEELAAAQSTSGDVDSNGEWFYNSATNQVEYYNSNYSSTTVNEQVFEVGVDFTTFLEQTLVDASLELHNYIDARYSTPIQKSKQVDIDTTPISISEEYDAIIIKATCYIAAANLIRAKEGASEEADYFHSLVTNEDRTGIIDKLNDGVYKLSSEIDANDRNGKILARLNINNMDLIELSGDYS
;
A
#
# COMPACT_ATOMS: atom_id res chain seq x y z
N MET A 1 13.04 -12.62 13.29
CA MET A 1 12.16 -12.19 12.19
C MET A 1 11.77 -10.77 12.49
N ALA A 2 12.10 -9.82 11.62
CA ALA A 2 11.60 -8.46 11.77
C ALA A 2 10.06 -8.53 11.66
N SER A 3 9.37 -7.93 12.61
CA SER A 3 7.91 -7.81 12.55
C SER A 3 7.58 -6.92 11.35
N ASN A 4 6.82 -7.41 10.39
CA ASN A 4 6.27 -6.62 9.28
C ASN A 4 5.14 -5.72 9.81
N PHE A 5 5.49 -4.87 10.78
CA PHE A 5 4.55 -3.96 11.39
C PHE A 5 4.38 -2.72 10.53
N THR A 6 3.13 -2.41 10.16
CA THR A 6 2.78 -1.18 9.45
C THR A 6 1.48 -0.59 9.97
N TYR A 7 1.37 0.73 9.95
CA TYR A 7 0.15 1.47 10.28
C TYR A 7 -0.81 1.61 9.10
N ALA A 8 -0.32 1.46 7.87
CA ALA A 8 -1.09 1.66 6.66
C ALA A 8 -0.93 0.49 5.69
N SER A 9 -1.89 0.28 4.83
CA SER A 9 -1.87 -0.67 3.73
C SER A 9 -1.48 0.01 2.40
N ILE A 10 -1.18 -0.78 1.36
CA ILE A 10 -0.98 -0.25 -0.01
C ILE A 10 -2.26 0.45 -0.51
N GLU A 11 -3.44 -0.07 -0.15
CA GLU A 11 -4.71 0.57 -0.48
C GLU A 11 -4.81 1.96 0.16
N ASP A 12 -4.40 2.12 1.41
CA ASP A 12 -4.36 3.42 2.07
C ASP A 12 -3.34 4.35 1.39
N LEU A 13 -2.16 3.84 1.04
CA LEU A 13 -1.16 4.62 0.32
C LEU A 13 -1.73 5.15 -1.01
N THR A 14 -2.43 4.32 -1.76
CA THR A 14 -3.05 4.72 -3.04
C THR A 14 -4.11 5.81 -2.88
N LYS A 15 -4.82 5.87 -1.75
CA LYS A 15 -5.79 6.95 -1.45
C LYS A 15 -5.12 8.32 -1.27
N TYR A 16 -3.92 8.35 -0.69
CA TYR A 16 -3.22 9.59 -0.35
C TYR A 16 -2.10 9.97 -1.32
N PHE A 17 -1.66 9.00 -2.13
CA PHE A 17 -0.61 9.16 -3.14
C PHE A 17 -1.02 8.47 -4.43
N ASN A 18 -1.59 9.24 -5.36
CA ASN A 18 -2.14 8.73 -6.62
C ASN A 18 -1.09 8.28 -7.65
N ARG A 19 0.21 8.58 -7.40
CA ARG A 19 1.33 8.20 -8.28
C ARG A 19 1.96 6.85 -7.89
N VAL A 20 1.32 6.04 -7.05
CA VAL A 20 1.83 4.69 -6.71
C VAL A 20 2.09 3.87 -7.97
N SER A 21 1.23 3.97 -8.97
CA SER A 21 1.40 3.29 -10.26
C SER A 21 2.61 3.75 -11.08
N ASP A 22 3.17 4.94 -10.81
CA ASP A 22 4.39 5.40 -11.49
C ASP A 22 5.62 4.57 -11.10
N PHE A 23 5.53 3.83 -10.01
CA PHE A 23 6.56 2.88 -9.56
C PHE A 23 6.41 1.51 -10.22
N ASP A 24 5.27 1.27 -10.87
CA ASP A 24 5.01 0.10 -11.68
C ASP A 24 5.63 0.33 -13.08
N SER A 25 6.94 0.20 -13.18
CA SER A 25 7.65 0.46 -14.43
C SER A 25 7.42 -0.68 -15.41
N LYS A 26 6.54 -0.47 -16.38
CA LYS A 26 6.37 -1.35 -17.52
C LYS A 26 7.34 -0.96 -18.63
N LEU A 27 8.04 -1.95 -19.16
CA LEU A 27 8.92 -1.79 -20.30
C LEU A 27 8.32 -2.55 -21.48
N GLN A 28 8.09 -1.87 -22.58
CA GLN A 28 7.68 -2.53 -23.82
C GLN A 28 8.84 -3.36 -24.38
N ILE A 29 8.55 -4.62 -24.72
CA ILE A 29 9.49 -5.55 -25.32
C ILE A 29 8.98 -6.01 -26.69
N PHE A 30 9.91 -6.47 -27.52
CA PHE A 30 9.60 -6.89 -28.88
C PHE A 30 10.09 -8.33 -29.11
N PRO A 31 9.32 -9.18 -29.80
CA PRO A 31 9.74 -10.52 -30.11
C PRO A 31 10.98 -10.50 -31.03
N THR A 32 12.02 -11.21 -30.62
CA THR A 32 13.28 -11.30 -31.37
C THR A 32 13.39 -12.55 -32.18
N LEU A 33 12.69 -13.62 -31.78
CA LEU A 33 12.64 -14.90 -32.48
C LEU A 33 11.29 -15.54 -32.22
N THR A 34 10.74 -16.18 -33.26
CA THR A 34 9.57 -17.04 -33.17
C THR A 34 9.92 -18.41 -33.71
N SER A 35 9.73 -19.45 -32.91
CA SER A 35 9.91 -20.84 -33.29
C SER A 35 8.61 -21.62 -33.04
N GLY A 36 7.84 -21.86 -34.09
CA GLY A 36 6.50 -22.40 -33.93
C GLY A 36 5.59 -21.46 -33.14
N ASN A 37 5.09 -21.94 -32.02
CA ASN A 37 4.21 -21.18 -31.12
C ASN A 37 4.97 -20.51 -29.98
N LEU A 38 6.30 -20.66 -29.91
CA LEU A 38 7.14 -20.08 -28.90
C LEU A 38 7.74 -18.76 -29.41
N HIS A 39 7.55 -17.70 -28.65
CA HIS A 39 8.04 -16.36 -28.92
C HIS A 39 9.09 -15.99 -27.88
N LEU A 40 10.26 -15.53 -28.34
CA LEU A 40 11.39 -15.16 -27.50
C LEU A 40 11.59 -13.65 -27.53
N PHE A 41 11.77 -13.06 -26.35
CA PHE A 41 12.07 -11.64 -26.16
C PHE A 41 13.42 -11.54 -25.42
N ARG A 42 14.35 -10.76 -25.96
CA ARG A 42 15.68 -10.58 -25.40
C ARG A 42 15.80 -9.22 -24.74
N ASP A 43 16.79 -9.13 -23.85
CA ASP A 43 17.14 -7.88 -23.16
C ASP A 43 16.00 -7.26 -22.37
N SER A 44 15.13 -8.13 -21.80
CA SER A 44 13.94 -7.72 -21.07
C SER A 44 14.23 -7.13 -19.67
N GLY A 45 15.48 -7.22 -19.19
CA GLY A 45 15.80 -6.92 -17.80
C GLY A 45 15.27 -7.97 -16.83
N TYR A 46 15.24 -7.68 -15.54
CA TYR A 46 14.55 -8.54 -14.57
C TYR A 46 13.03 -8.41 -14.77
N VAL A 47 12.35 -9.55 -14.85
CA VAL A 47 10.91 -9.62 -15.14
C VAL A 47 10.22 -10.52 -14.13
N SER A 48 9.21 -10.00 -13.46
CA SER A 48 8.30 -10.78 -12.62
C SER A 48 6.85 -10.76 -13.13
N GLN A 49 6.53 -9.89 -14.08
CA GLN A 49 5.20 -9.75 -14.70
C GLN A 49 5.33 -9.63 -16.21
N LEU A 50 4.44 -10.28 -16.95
CA LEU A 50 4.29 -10.15 -18.39
C LEU A 50 2.88 -9.70 -18.72
N PHE A 51 2.77 -8.66 -19.56
CA PHE A 51 1.51 -8.12 -20.03
C PHE A 51 1.42 -8.30 -21.55
N VAL A 52 0.24 -8.64 -22.02
CA VAL A 52 -0.09 -8.72 -23.46
C VAL A 52 -1.30 -7.84 -23.70
N ASN A 53 -1.14 -6.82 -24.55
CA ASN A 53 -2.18 -5.82 -24.85
C ASN A 53 -2.76 -5.13 -23.59
N GLY A 54 -1.92 -4.92 -22.58
CA GLY A 54 -2.29 -4.29 -21.31
C GLY A 54 -2.88 -5.23 -20.26
N GLU A 55 -3.14 -6.51 -20.59
CA GLU A 55 -3.61 -7.52 -19.63
C GLU A 55 -2.44 -8.28 -19.03
N GLU A 56 -2.37 -8.37 -17.70
CA GLU A 56 -1.37 -9.17 -17.00
C GLU A 56 -1.65 -10.66 -17.16
N LEU A 57 -0.62 -11.41 -17.54
CA LEU A 57 -0.70 -12.87 -17.64
C LEU A 57 -0.54 -13.51 -16.25
N ALA A 58 -0.91 -14.77 -16.15
CA ALA A 58 -0.66 -15.59 -14.96
C ALA A 58 0.83 -15.61 -14.59
N ALA A 59 1.14 -16.04 -13.37
CA ALA A 59 2.53 -16.16 -12.90
C ALA A 59 3.41 -16.96 -13.87
N ALA A 60 4.68 -16.57 -13.95
CA ALA A 60 5.67 -17.27 -14.78
C ALA A 60 5.77 -18.74 -14.41
N GLN A 61 6.01 -19.58 -15.39
CA GLN A 61 6.34 -21.00 -15.20
C GLN A 61 7.71 -21.16 -14.51
N SER A 62 7.90 -22.27 -13.85
CA SER A 62 9.14 -22.56 -13.11
C SER A 62 10.32 -22.88 -14.02
N THR A 63 10.05 -23.43 -15.19
CA THR A 63 11.07 -23.80 -16.18
C THR A 63 10.62 -23.50 -17.60
N SER A 64 11.57 -23.34 -18.51
CA SER A 64 11.30 -23.18 -19.95
C SER A 64 10.53 -24.37 -20.54
N GLY A 65 10.74 -25.59 -20.02
CA GLY A 65 10.07 -26.80 -20.49
C GLY A 65 8.57 -26.86 -20.15
N ASP A 66 8.11 -26.02 -19.24
CA ASP A 66 6.69 -25.96 -18.83
C ASP A 66 5.89 -24.91 -19.64
N VAL A 67 6.53 -24.25 -20.62
CA VAL A 67 5.91 -23.24 -21.49
C VAL A 67 5.37 -23.89 -22.73
N ASP A 68 4.22 -24.56 -22.64
CA ASP A 68 3.65 -25.39 -23.72
C ASP A 68 2.18 -25.07 -24.04
N SER A 69 1.55 -24.21 -23.27
CA SER A 69 0.14 -23.81 -23.41
C SER A 69 -0.03 -22.31 -23.62
N ASN A 70 -1.13 -21.90 -24.26
CA ASN A 70 -1.39 -20.49 -24.56
C ASN A 70 -1.45 -19.61 -23.31
N GLY A 71 -0.67 -18.54 -23.31
CA GLY A 71 -0.59 -17.58 -22.22
C GLY A 71 0.49 -17.92 -21.19
N GLU A 72 1.15 -19.06 -21.31
CA GLU A 72 2.26 -19.42 -20.44
C GLU A 72 3.55 -18.73 -20.85
N TRP A 73 4.34 -18.39 -19.85
CA TRP A 73 5.60 -17.71 -20.05
C TRP A 73 6.62 -18.06 -18.97
N PHE A 74 7.90 -17.85 -19.28
CA PHE A 74 9.02 -18.08 -18.39
C PHE A 74 10.07 -16.99 -18.58
N TYR A 75 10.67 -16.54 -17.48
CA TYR A 75 11.81 -15.64 -17.52
C TYR A 75 13.11 -16.37 -17.19
N ASN A 76 14.00 -16.39 -18.17
CA ASN A 76 15.34 -16.95 -18.02
C ASN A 76 16.33 -15.87 -17.58
N SER A 77 16.65 -15.83 -16.29
CA SER A 77 17.56 -14.83 -15.72
C SER A 77 19.02 -15.00 -16.21
N ALA A 78 19.42 -16.21 -16.61
CA ALA A 78 20.78 -16.47 -17.09
C ALA A 78 21.03 -15.89 -18.48
N THR A 79 19.99 -15.83 -19.32
CA THR A 79 20.07 -15.33 -20.70
C THR A 79 19.37 -13.98 -20.87
N ASN A 80 18.73 -13.47 -19.82
CA ASN A 80 17.92 -12.26 -19.84
C ASN A 80 16.84 -12.30 -20.95
N GLN A 81 16.05 -13.38 -20.96
CA GLN A 81 15.05 -13.65 -22.00
C GLN A 81 13.71 -14.00 -21.38
N VAL A 82 12.64 -13.52 -22.02
CA VAL A 82 11.28 -14.00 -21.78
C VAL A 82 10.91 -14.95 -22.89
N GLU A 83 10.36 -16.10 -22.52
CA GLU A 83 9.76 -17.11 -23.40
C GLU A 83 8.25 -17.07 -23.17
N TYR A 84 7.49 -16.98 -24.25
CA TYR A 84 6.03 -16.91 -24.22
C TYR A 84 5.44 -17.83 -25.27
N TYR A 85 4.45 -18.62 -24.89
CA TYR A 85 3.78 -19.55 -25.79
C TYR A 85 2.38 -19.04 -26.18
N ASN A 86 2.11 -19.00 -27.47
CA ASN A 86 0.77 -18.78 -27.98
C ASN A 86 0.59 -19.31 -29.39
N SER A 87 -0.23 -20.36 -29.54
CA SER A 87 -0.51 -20.99 -30.83
C SER A 87 -1.34 -20.12 -31.78
N ASN A 88 -1.97 -19.05 -31.28
CA ASN A 88 -2.76 -18.13 -32.10
C ASN A 88 -1.89 -17.06 -32.77
N TYR A 89 -0.62 -16.94 -32.41
CA TYR A 89 0.28 -15.94 -32.97
C TYR A 89 1.31 -16.60 -33.89
N SER A 90 1.37 -16.09 -35.12
CA SER A 90 2.45 -16.39 -36.05
C SER A 90 3.62 -15.42 -35.88
N SER A 91 4.73 -15.64 -36.58
CA SER A 91 5.84 -14.70 -36.63
C SER A 91 5.45 -13.28 -37.11
N THR A 92 4.33 -13.17 -37.82
CA THR A 92 3.82 -11.87 -38.30
C THR A 92 2.86 -11.26 -37.28
N THR A 93 1.86 -12.05 -36.84
CA THR A 93 0.80 -11.52 -35.97
C THR A 93 1.26 -11.26 -34.52
N VAL A 94 2.35 -11.89 -34.07
CA VAL A 94 2.95 -11.56 -32.76
C VAL A 94 3.48 -10.14 -32.72
N ASN A 95 3.95 -9.60 -33.85
CA ASN A 95 4.44 -8.21 -33.93
C ASN A 95 3.30 -7.17 -33.89
N GLU A 96 2.06 -7.61 -34.04
CA GLU A 96 0.87 -6.76 -33.95
C GLU A 96 0.38 -6.62 -32.48
N GLN A 97 0.95 -7.43 -31.58
CA GLN A 97 0.61 -7.38 -30.16
C GLN A 97 1.57 -6.47 -29.41
N VAL A 98 1.06 -5.85 -28.37
CA VAL A 98 1.87 -5.05 -27.42
C VAL A 98 2.27 -5.94 -26.27
N PHE A 99 3.57 -6.18 -26.12
CA PHE A 99 4.14 -6.89 -24.99
C PHE A 99 4.86 -5.92 -24.08
N GLU A 100 4.56 -6.03 -22.78
CA GLU A 100 5.21 -5.22 -21.76
C GLU A 100 5.65 -6.16 -20.63
N VAL A 101 6.81 -5.88 -20.07
CA VAL A 101 7.30 -6.56 -18.87
C VAL A 101 7.31 -5.62 -17.69
N GLY A 102 7.03 -6.14 -16.54
CA GLY A 102 7.02 -5.39 -15.29
C GLY A 102 7.74 -6.14 -14.17
N VAL A 103 7.95 -5.42 -13.09
CA VAL A 103 8.41 -5.96 -11.82
C VAL A 103 7.28 -5.75 -10.81
N ASP A 104 6.95 -6.80 -10.07
CA ASP A 104 6.02 -6.67 -8.95
C ASP A 104 6.68 -5.86 -7.83
N PHE A 105 6.21 -4.65 -7.63
CA PHE A 105 6.70 -3.74 -6.57
C PHE A 105 5.94 -3.90 -5.25
N THR A 106 4.97 -4.81 -5.15
CA THR A 106 4.16 -4.99 -3.92
C THR A 106 5.05 -5.13 -2.68
N THR A 107 6.05 -6.02 -2.72
CA THR A 107 6.98 -6.22 -1.61
C THR A 107 7.78 -4.96 -1.28
N PHE A 108 8.18 -4.19 -2.29
CA PHE A 108 8.88 -2.92 -2.09
C PHE A 108 7.98 -1.86 -1.47
N LEU A 109 6.73 -1.76 -1.91
CA LEU A 109 5.74 -0.86 -1.33
C LEU A 109 5.41 -1.23 0.12
N GLU A 110 5.23 -2.52 0.40
CA GLU A 110 5.04 -3.03 1.77
C GLU A 110 6.22 -2.67 2.67
N GLN A 111 7.46 -2.89 2.20
CA GLN A 111 8.65 -2.53 2.98
C GLN A 111 8.74 -1.02 3.19
N THR A 112 8.41 -0.21 2.18
CA THR A 112 8.39 1.25 2.32
C THR A 112 7.37 1.71 3.38
N LEU A 113 6.21 1.06 3.47
CA LEU A 113 5.21 1.33 4.51
C LEU A 113 5.69 0.91 5.90
N VAL A 114 6.41 -0.20 6.01
CA VAL A 114 7.04 -0.63 7.27
C VAL A 114 8.07 0.42 7.71
N ASP A 115 8.96 0.82 6.81
CA ASP A 115 10.00 1.82 7.09
C ASP A 115 9.40 3.18 7.47
N ALA A 116 8.35 3.61 6.76
CA ALA A 116 7.60 4.82 7.08
C ALA A 116 6.93 4.75 8.45
N SER A 117 6.41 3.59 8.84
CA SER A 117 5.80 3.37 10.16
C SER A 117 6.84 3.48 11.28
N LEU A 118 8.03 2.96 11.07
CA LEU A 118 9.15 3.07 12.01
C LEU A 118 9.70 4.51 12.06
N GLU A 119 9.80 5.18 10.92
CA GLU A 119 10.22 6.57 10.83
C GLU A 119 9.25 7.49 11.58
N LEU A 120 7.95 7.25 11.47
CA LEU A 120 6.90 7.99 12.17
C LEU A 120 7.13 8.02 13.67
N HIS A 121 7.66 6.94 14.27
CA HIS A 121 7.95 6.89 15.71
C HIS A 121 8.95 7.95 16.15
N ASN A 122 9.84 8.42 15.27
CA ASN A 122 10.83 9.45 15.59
C ASN A 122 10.20 10.85 15.67
N TYR A 123 9.04 11.05 15.06
CA TYR A 123 8.34 12.34 15.05
C TYR A 123 7.28 12.45 16.15
N ILE A 124 6.83 11.31 16.70
CA ILE A 124 5.80 11.27 17.73
C ILE A 124 6.42 11.57 19.10
N ASP A 125 5.77 12.47 19.86
CA ASP A 125 6.18 12.84 21.21
C ASP A 125 6.20 11.61 22.15
N ALA A 126 7.19 11.56 23.05
CA ALA A 126 7.40 10.47 23.99
C ALA A 126 6.24 10.21 24.97
N ARG A 127 5.27 11.13 25.06
CA ARG A 127 4.03 10.91 25.84
C ARG A 127 3.12 9.83 25.22
N TYR A 128 3.28 9.56 23.91
CA TYR A 128 2.56 8.49 23.24
C TYR A 128 3.37 7.20 23.25
N SER A 129 2.71 6.10 23.58
CA SER A 129 3.34 4.79 23.50
C SER A 129 3.49 4.36 22.04
N THR A 130 4.68 4.01 21.61
CA THR A 130 4.95 3.42 20.28
C THR A 130 5.27 1.93 20.44
N PRO A 131 4.71 1.06 19.58
CA PRO A 131 3.77 1.36 18.48
C PRO A 131 2.41 1.85 19.01
N ILE A 132 1.80 2.79 18.27
CA ILE A 132 0.46 3.30 18.55
C ILE A 132 -0.54 2.14 18.55
N GLN A 133 -1.41 2.09 19.54
CA GLN A 133 -2.43 1.06 19.64
C GLN A 133 -3.59 1.34 18.70
N LYS A 134 -4.18 0.28 18.18
CA LYS A 134 -5.44 0.37 17.42
C LYS A 134 -6.57 0.80 18.34
N SER A 135 -7.48 1.61 17.82
CA SER A 135 -8.72 1.95 18.48
C SER A 135 -9.83 1.00 18.04
N LYS A 136 -10.76 0.70 18.95
CA LYS A 136 -11.95 -0.08 18.62
C LYS A 136 -12.98 0.84 17.96
N GLN A 137 -13.39 0.47 16.76
CA GLN A 137 -14.47 1.10 16.03
C GLN A 137 -15.70 0.20 16.11
N VAL A 138 -16.83 0.77 16.50
CA VAL A 138 -18.10 0.04 16.57
C VAL A 138 -18.98 0.52 15.42
N ASP A 139 -19.28 -0.37 14.50
CA ASP A 139 -20.24 -0.11 13.44
C ASP A 139 -21.62 -0.60 13.91
N ILE A 140 -22.48 0.35 14.26
CA ILE A 140 -23.83 0.11 14.74
C ILE A 140 -24.85 -0.08 13.60
N ASP A 141 -24.47 0.28 12.37
CA ASP A 141 -25.35 0.17 11.20
C ASP A 141 -25.37 -1.26 10.62
N THR A 142 -24.48 -2.13 11.13
CA THR A 142 -24.44 -3.54 10.74
C THR A 142 -25.24 -4.42 11.70
N THR A 143 -25.89 -5.46 11.17
CA THR A 143 -26.59 -6.45 11.98
C THR A 143 -26.02 -7.85 11.68
N PRO A 144 -25.28 -8.49 12.62
CA PRO A 144 -24.96 -8.03 13.98
C PRO A 144 -23.96 -6.86 14.00
N ILE A 145 -23.98 -6.08 15.09
CA ILE A 145 -23.01 -4.98 15.32
C ILE A 145 -21.60 -5.51 15.13
N SER A 146 -20.81 -4.86 14.28
CA SER A 146 -19.42 -5.22 14.05
C SER A 146 -18.47 -4.31 14.85
N ILE A 147 -17.38 -4.92 15.34
CA ILE A 147 -16.31 -4.21 16.03
C ILE A 147 -15.05 -4.45 15.23
N SER A 148 -14.48 -3.39 14.66
CA SER A 148 -13.16 -3.43 14.03
C SER A 148 -12.10 -2.78 14.91
N GLU A 149 -10.85 -3.19 14.74
CA GLU A 149 -9.71 -2.55 15.38
C GLU A 149 -8.85 -1.90 14.30
N GLU A 150 -8.83 -0.58 14.28
CA GLU A 150 -8.14 0.21 13.27
C GLU A 150 -7.22 1.25 13.91
N TYR A 151 -6.19 1.64 13.18
CA TYR A 151 -5.38 2.78 13.58
C TYR A 151 -6.13 4.08 13.31
N ASP A 152 -5.85 5.10 14.10
CA ASP A 152 -6.40 6.43 13.85
C ASP A 152 -6.05 6.92 12.44
N ALA A 153 -7.02 7.50 11.75
CA ALA A 153 -6.86 7.98 10.38
C ALA A 153 -5.70 8.97 10.20
N ILE A 154 -5.36 9.74 11.25
CA ILE A 154 -4.22 10.65 11.23
C ILE A 154 -2.89 9.91 11.21
N ILE A 155 -2.79 8.76 11.87
CA ILE A 155 -1.58 7.90 11.89
C ILE A 155 -1.41 7.22 10.54
N ILE A 156 -2.50 6.65 10.00
CA ILE A 156 -2.51 6.06 8.65
C ILE A 156 -2.07 7.09 7.63
N LYS A 157 -2.67 8.28 7.66
CA LYS A 157 -2.37 9.36 6.72
C LYS A 157 -0.93 9.86 6.82
N ALA A 158 -0.41 10.05 8.04
CA ALA A 158 0.97 10.45 8.25
C ALA A 158 1.95 9.39 7.71
N THR A 159 1.69 8.11 7.97
CA THR A 159 2.49 6.99 7.42
C THR A 159 2.49 7.01 5.90
N CYS A 160 1.33 7.20 5.27
CA CYS A 160 1.22 7.28 3.80
C CYS A 160 2.01 8.47 3.22
N TYR A 161 2.03 9.62 3.89
CA TYR A 161 2.80 10.77 3.43
C TYR A 161 4.31 10.57 3.56
N ILE A 162 4.77 9.94 4.66
CA ILE A 162 6.19 9.55 4.79
C ILE A 162 6.57 8.54 3.69
N ALA A 163 5.73 7.52 3.48
CA ALA A 163 5.96 6.53 2.45
C ALA A 163 6.01 7.17 1.05
N ALA A 164 5.10 8.10 0.73
CA ALA A 164 5.10 8.84 -0.53
C ALA A 164 6.39 9.65 -0.71
N ALA A 165 6.83 10.38 0.32
CA ALA A 165 8.09 11.12 0.28
C ALA A 165 9.29 10.20 0.03
N ASN A 166 9.33 9.05 0.70
CA ASN A 166 10.40 8.07 0.56
C ASN A 166 10.42 7.41 -0.82
N LEU A 167 9.25 7.08 -1.38
CA LEU A 167 9.11 6.57 -2.75
C LEU A 167 9.63 7.58 -3.78
N ILE A 168 9.19 8.84 -3.68
CA ILE A 168 9.64 9.89 -4.60
C ILE A 168 11.16 10.07 -4.50
N ARG A 169 11.71 10.13 -3.29
CA ARG A 169 13.17 10.26 -3.08
C ARG A 169 13.94 9.07 -3.66
N ALA A 170 13.40 7.86 -3.54
CA ALA A 170 14.02 6.66 -4.10
C ALA A 170 14.07 6.68 -5.64
N LYS A 171 13.07 7.26 -6.29
CA LYS A 171 12.95 7.32 -7.76
C LYS A 171 13.63 8.55 -8.36
N GLU A 172 13.40 9.71 -7.79
CA GLU A 172 13.74 11.01 -8.37
C GLU A 172 14.89 11.72 -7.62
N GLY A 173 15.28 11.19 -6.46
CA GLY A 173 16.23 11.85 -5.56
C GLY A 173 15.57 12.96 -4.74
N ALA A 174 16.33 13.96 -4.35
CA ALA A 174 15.81 15.12 -3.65
C ALA A 174 14.88 15.91 -4.58
N SER A 175 13.62 16.08 -4.19
CA SER A 175 12.63 16.79 -4.97
C SER A 175 11.71 17.63 -4.08
N GLU A 176 11.21 18.74 -4.61
CA GLU A 176 10.25 19.61 -3.91
C GLU A 176 8.95 18.86 -3.56
N GLU A 177 8.55 17.89 -4.38
CA GLU A 177 7.36 17.08 -4.13
C GLU A 177 7.57 16.16 -2.91
N ALA A 178 8.74 15.52 -2.80
CA ALA A 178 9.05 14.71 -1.63
C ALA A 178 9.08 15.55 -0.35
N ASP A 179 9.66 16.75 -0.42
CA ASP A 179 9.70 17.67 0.72
C ASP A 179 8.31 18.20 1.07
N TYR A 180 7.44 18.41 0.08
CA TYR A 180 6.04 18.75 0.29
C TYR A 180 5.32 17.65 1.09
N PHE A 181 5.39 16.38 0.67
CA PHE A 181 4.76 15.28 1.41
C PHE A 181 5.30 15.16 2.83
N HIS A 182 6.61 15.30 3.01
CA HIS A 182 7.21 15.28 4.34
C HIS A 182 6.73 16.46 5.20
N SER A 183 6.59 17.64 4.63
CA SER A 183 6.10 18.84 5.34
C SER A 183 4.64 18.73 5.81
N LEU A 184 3.84 17.89 5.16
CA LEU A 184 2.48 17.57 5.62
C LEU A 184 2.48 16.77 6.93
N VAL A 185 3.57 16.05 7.22
CA VAL A 185 3.72 15.27 8.46
C VAL A 185 4.31 16.12 9.57
N THR A 186 5.46 16.74 9.30
CA THR A 186 6.17 17.62 10.24
C THR A 186 6.93 18.71 9.48
N ASN A 187 6.99 19.90 10.03
CA ASN A 187 7.71 21.03 9.45
C ASN A 187 8.14 22.05 10.53
N GLU A 188 9.00 23.00 10.14
CA GLU A 188 9.52 24.04 11.05
C GLU A 188 8.42 24.92 11.66
N ASP A 189 7.35 25.17 10.89
CA ASP A 189 6.20 25.98 11.32
C ASP A 189 5.23 25.22 12.24
N ARG A 190 5.48 23.93 12.52
CA ARG A 190 4.66 23.05 13.35
C ARG A 190 3.21 22.94 12.86
N THR A 191 3.01 22.95 11.57
CA THR A 191 1.67 22.84 10.94
C THR A 191 1.34 21.45 10.43
N GLY A 192 2.31 20.54 10.45
CA GLY A 192 2.15 19.15 10.04
C GLY A 192 1.16 18.36 10.91
N ILE A 193 0.72 17.22 10.42
CA ILE A 193 -0.26 16.36 11.11
C ILE A 193 0.27 15.92 12.48
N ILE A 194 1.53 15.48 12.52
CA ILE A 194 2.16 15.00 13.76
C ILE A 194 2.53 16.16 14.67
N ASP A 195 2.89 17.31 14.14
CA ASP A 195 3.10 18.50 14.95
C ASP A 195 1.82 18.88 15.72
N LYS A 196 0.67 18.86 15.03
CA LYS A 196 -0.64 19.13 15.66
C LYS A 196 -1.04 18.06 16.69
N LEU A 197 -0.65 16.80 16.45
CA LEU A 197 -0.82 15.74 17.45
C LEU A 197 0.04 16.02 18.67
N ASN A 198 1.32 16.33 18.47
CA ASN A 198 2.27 16.64 19.54
C ASN A 198 1.89 17.90 20.32
N ASP A 199 1.27 18.87 19.68
CA ASP A 199 0.76 20.08 20.33
C ASP A 199 -0.61 19.87 21.02
N GLY A 200 -1.20 18.67 20.90
CA GLY A 200 -2.49 18.33 21.51
C GLY A 200 -3.70 18.94 20.79
N VAL A 201 -3.51 19.51 19.60
CA VAL A 201 -4.59 19.97 18.72
C VAL A 201 -5.39 18.76 18.20
N TYR A 202 -4.68 17.71 17.82
CA TYR A 202 -5.27 16.41 17.52
C TYR A 202 -5.11 15.47 18.73
N LYS A 203 -6.03 14.53 18.86
CA LYS A 203 -6.00 13.49 19.90
C LYS A 203 -6.24 12.14 19.25
N LEU A 204 -5.50 11.15 19.70
CA LEU A 204 -5.76 9.76 19.31
C LEU A 204 -7.04 9.27 19.98
N SER A 205 -7.80 8.43 19.28
CA SER A 205 -9.03 7.85 19.82
C SER A 205 -8.78 7.04 21.08
N SER A 206 -7.63 6.37 21.18
CA SER A 206 -7.19 5.65 22.37
C SER A 206 -6.96 6.54 23.59
N GLU A 207 -6.59 7.80 23.40
CA GLU A 207 -6.41 8.76 24.52
C GLU A 207 -7.72 9.34 25.02
N ILE A 208 -8.69 9.49 24.12
CA ILE A 208 -9.98 10.05 24.46
C ILE A 208 -10.71 9.12 25.43
N ASP A 209 -10.57 7.81 25.24
CA ASP A 209 -11.19 6.80 26.11
C ASP A 209 -10.54 6.72 27.51
N ALA A 210 -9.25 7.04 27.63
CA ALA A 210 -8.55 6.97 28.91
C ALA A 210 -8.92 8.09 29.87
N ASN A 211 -9.23 9.28 29.36
CA ASN A 211 -9.52 10.48 30.16
C ASN A 211 -11.00 10.80 30.33
N ASP A 212 -11.87 10.20 29.52
CA ASP A 212 -13.29 10.55 29.45
C ASP A 212 -14.20 9.51 30.14
N ARG A 213 -13.66 8.75 31.12
CA ARG A 213 -14.42 7.75 31.90
C ARG A 213 -15.61 8.33 32.68
N ASN A 214 -15.80 9.66 32.65
CA ASN A 214 -16.92 10.33 33.28
C ASN A 214 -18.06 10.63 32.29
N GLY A 215 -18.67 9.62 31.69
CA GLY A 215 -20.00 9.75 31.06
C GLY A 215 -20.08 10.30 29.64
N LYS A 216 -18.97 10.69 29.00
CA LYS A 216 -18.96 11.22 27.64
C LYS A 216 -18.80 10.15 26.55
N ILE A 217 -18.53 8.90 26.90
CA ILE A 217 -18.55 7.77 25.96
C ILE A 217 -19.89 7.67 25.25
N LEU A 218 -20.97 8.05 25.93
CA LEU A 218 -22.34 7.99 25.41
C LEU A 218 -22.66 9.03 24.33
N ALA A 219 -21.91 10.13 24.29
CA ALA A 219 -22.11 11.16 23.26
C ALA A 219 -21.48 10.81 21.92
N ARG A 220 -20.61 9.78 21.86
CA ARG A 220 -19.95 9.31 20.64
C ARG A 220 -20.58 8.09 19.99
N LEU A 221 -21.20 7.26 20.79
CA LEU A 221 -22.13 6.29 20.29
C LEU A 221 -23.37 7.10 19.91
N ASN A 222 -23.58 7.44 18.69
CA ASN A 222 -24.79 8.11 18.21
C ASN A 222 -25.99 7.15 18.34
N ILE A 223 -26.13 6.59 19.54
CA ILE A 223 -27.23 5.71 19.93
C ILE A 223 -28.42 6.62 20.12
N ASN A 224 -29.33 6.60 19.18
CA ASN A 224 -30.64 7.19 19.32
C ASN A 224 -31.34 6.62 20.56
N ASN A 225 -31.04 7.22 21.68
CA ASN A 225 -31.89 7.70 22.77
C ASN A 225 -32.85 6.77 23.50
N MET A 226 -33.01 5.52 23.26
CA MET A 226 -34.07 4.87 24.05
C MET A 226 -33.59 3.92 25.17
N ASP A 227 -32.39 3.39 25.09
CA ASP A 227 -31.94 2.40 26.08
C ASP A 227 -30.91 2.93 27.10
N LEU A 228 -30.54 4.20 27.04
CA LEU A 228 -29.52 4.80 27.90
C LEU A 228 -30.02 5.30 29.23
N ILE A 229 -31.33 5.48 29.37
CA ILE A 229 -31.95 5.98 30.61
C ILE A 229 -31.94 4.90 31.69
N GLU A 230 -31.92 3.62 31.31
CA GLU A 230 -31.87 2.51 32.27
C GLU A 230 -30.46 2.20 32.82
N LEU A 231 -29.40 2.62 32.11
CA LEU A 231 -28.00 2.37 32.54
C LEU A 231 -27.41 3.45 33.44
N SER A 232 -28.10 4.58 33.60
CA SER A 232 -27.69 5.66 34.50
C SER A 232 -28.38 5.63 35.88
N GLY A 233 -29.24 4.69 36.10
CA GLY A 233 -29.91 4.45 37.38
C GLY A 233 -29.17 3.42 38.20
N ASP A 234 -28.71 3.81 39.36
CA ASP A 234 -28.26 2.98 40.46
C ASP A 234 -26.81 2.43 40.44
N TYR A 235 -25.86 3.34 40.60
CA TYR A 235 -24.71 3.04 41.44
C TYR A 235 -24.56 4.19 42.47
N SER A 236 -25.34 4.09 43.52
CA SER A 236 -25.08 4.77 44.81
C SER A 236 -24.41 3.80 45.74
#